data_4274f4cd1ade7c029612a2c864cdfacb
#
_entry.id   4274f4cd1ade7c029612a2c864cdfacb
#
_cell.length_a   1.000
_cell.length_b   1.000
_cell.length_c   1.000
_cell.angle_alpha   90.00
_cell.angle_beta   90.00
_cell.angle_gamma   90.00
#
_symmetry.space_group_name_H-M   'P 1'
#
loop_
_entity.id
_entity.type
_entity.pdbx_description
1 polymer ?
#
loop_
_entity_poly.entity_id
_entity_poly.type
_entity_poly.pdbx_seq_one_letter_code
_entity_poly.pdbx_strand_id
1 'polypeptide(L)'
;MIEPLLLDTKLTNHQHKSLVDFYNDYEKNINEWVYYDNTHLLKDTKTSIYSRGRKALMLDNISNLKLEQTLQEIKENIFKSNNFNKDKFKEIKNMEPDSALYPTLFSCIYSTSLQEGVGRGVHTHNDPRGQNNEIQVRFNFLVQKSAEGGEPVVNSRLINLTEKDGMILFASEWKHSAMPVQGNTARVLLSIGYLVDYDYAKELEKRFVSRDD
;
A
#
# COMPACT_ATOMS: atom_id res chain seq x y z
N MET A 1 1.86 -7.29 23.11
CA MET A 1 1.35 -6.19 22.25
C MET A 1 1.89 -6.46 20.85
N ILE A 2 1.03 -6.93 19.94
CA ILE A 2 1.46 -7.46 18.63
C ILE A 2 1.94 -6.28 17.77
N GLU A 3 3.23 -6.25 17.39
CA GLU A 3 3.71 -5.52 16.21
C GLU A 3 3.97 -6.50 15.06
N PRO A 4 3.02 -7.38 14.71
CA PRO A 4 3.31 -8.59 13.93
C PRO A 4 3.36 -8.35 12.44
N LEU A 5 3.18 -7.12 11.99
CA LEU A 5 3.09 -6.80 10.56
C LEU A 5 4.33 -6.09 10.03
N LEU A 6 5.25 -5.70 10.91
CA LEU A 6 6.46 -5.00 10.49
C LEU A 6 7.42 -5.97 9.81
N LEU A 7 7.97 -5.53 8.70
CA LEU A 7 9.06 -6.21 8.02
C LEU A 7 10.38 -5.96 8.75
N ASP A 8 11.29 -6.92 8.69
CA ASP A 8 12.68 -6.70 9.10
C ASP A 8 13.41 -5.74 8.14
N THR A 9 12.80 -5.47 6.97
CA THR A 9 13.30 -4.58 5.92
C THR A 9 12.77 -3.17 6.14
N LYS A 10 13.68 -2.20 6.15
CA LYS A 10 13.38 -0.76 6.06
C LYS A 10 13.98 -0.17 4.80
N LEU A 11 13.41 0.93 4.30
CA LEU A 11 14.05 1.70 3.24
C LEU A 11 15.37 2.28 3.75
N THR A 12 16.43 2.13 2.97
CA THR A 12 17.68 2.86 3.23
C THR A 12 17.48 4.36 3.04
N ASN A 13 18.38 5.19 3.56
CA ASN A 13 18.31 6.64 3.37
C ASN A 13 18.32 7.02 1.88
N HIS A 14 19.09 6.29 1.07
CA HIS A 14 19.16 6.51 -0.38
C HIS A 14 17.84 6.18 -1.08
N GLN A 15 17.29 5.01 -0.80
CA GLN A 15 16.00 4.58 -1.36
C GLN A 15 14.87 5.51 -0.96
N HIS A 16 14.79 5.86 0.32
CA HIS A 16 13.77 6.79 0.82
C HIS A 16 13.87 8.15 0.14
N LYS A 17 15.09 8.74 0.07
CA LYS A 17 15.30 10.00 -0.62
C LYS A 17 14.91 9.92 -2.10
N SER A 18 15.29 8.85 -2.79
CA SER A 18 14.94 8.65 -4.21
C SER A 18 13.42 8.62 -4.43
N LEU A 19 12.68 7.95 -3.52
CA LEU A 19 11.21 7.86 -3.60
C LEU A 19 10.55 9.21 -3.29
N VAL A 20 11.04 9.95 -2.29
CA VAL A 20 10.53 11.27 -1.92
C VAL A 20 10.77 12.27 -3.05
N ASP A 21 11.99 12.32 -3.61
CA ASP A 21 12.33 13.19 -4.74
C ASP A 21 11.40 12.90 -5.93
N PHE A 22 11.24 11.61 -6.26
CA PHE A 22 10.36 11.18 -7.34
C PHE A 22 8.89 11.59 -7.09
N TYR A 23 8.38 11.35 -5.87
CA TYR A 23 7.02 11.74 -5.50
C TYR A 23 6.80 13.24 -5.66
N ASN A 24 7.71 14.07 -5.17
CA ASN A 24 7.63 15.53 -5.25
C ASN A 24 7.64 16.06 -6.69
N ASP A 25 8.43 15.41 -7.55
CA ASP A 25 8.48 15.77 -8.98
C ASP A 25 7.17 15.42 -9.69
N TYR A 26 6.56 14.29 -9.34
CA TYR A 26 5.32 13.79 -9.95
C TYR A 26 4.05 14.36 -9.31
N GLU A 27 4.08 14.83 -8.08
CA GLU A 27 2.90 15.44 -7.43
C GLU A 27 2.36 16.61 -8.23
N LYS A 28 3.23 17.30 -8.99
CA LYS A 28 2.88 18.42 -9.85
C LYS A 28 2.20 17.99 -11.15
N ASN A 29 2.35 16.73 -11.57
CA ASN A 29 1.80 16.20 -12.81
C ASN A 29 0.50 15.43 -12.55
N ILE A 30 -0.58 16.17 -12.28
CA ILE A 30 -1.91 15.62 -11.93
C ILE A 30 -2.44 14.65 -12.99
N ASN A 31 -2.02 14.76 -14.25
CA ASN A 31 -2.54 13.95 -15.36
C ASN A 31 -2.06 12.48 -15.35
N GLU A 32 -1.00 12.17 -14.63
CA GLU A 32 -0.45 10.80 -14.54
C GLU A 32 -1.00 10.01 -13.34
N TRP A 33 -1.72 10.69 -12.44
CA TRP A 33 -2.32 10.07 -11.30
C TRP A 33 -3.65 9.41 -11.65
N VAL A 34 -3.77 8.14 -11.32
CA VAL A 34 -5.07 7.47 -11.30
C VAL A 34 -5.77 7.89 -10.02
N TYR A 35 -6.81 8.69 -10.16
CA TYR A 35 -7.71 8.92 -9.04
C TYR A 35 -8.41 7.60 -8.73
N TYR A 36 -8.44 7.22 -7.46
CA TYR A 36 -9.36 6.18 -7.00
C TYR A 36 -10.78 6.74 -7.06
N ASP A 37 -11.15 7.19 -8.21
CA ASP A 37 -12.53 7.48 -8.50
C ASP A 37 -13.13 6.14 -8.95
N ASN A 38 -13.67 5.40 -7.98
CA ASN A 38 -14.34 4.14 -8.20
C ASN A 38 -15.65 4.34 -8.97
N THR A 39 -15.64 5.18 -9.99
CA THR A 39 -16.79 5.37 -10.88
C THR A 39 -17.19 4.08 -11.58
N HIS A 40 -16.29 3.09 -11.65
CA HIS A 40 -16.61 1.79 -12.25
C HIS A 40 -17.29 0.83 -11.29
N LEU A 41 -17.14 0.98 -9.97
CA LEU A 41 -17.72 0.07 -8.99
C LEU A 41 -18.94 0.62 -8.26
N LEU A 42 -19.15 1.94 -8.25
CA LEU A 42 -20.20 2.53 -7.45
C LEU A 42 -20.91 3.66 -8.20
N LYS A 43 -22.07 3.36 -8.73
CA LYS A 43 -23.06 4.36 -9.17
C LYS A 43 -23.62 5.19 -7.99
N ASP A 44 -23.07 5.04 -6.79
CA ASP A 44 -23.50 5.73 -5.60
C ASP A 44 -22.60 6.95 -5.34
N THR A 45 -23.17 8.12 -5.50
CA THR A 45 -22.50 9.42 -5.30
C THR A 45 -21.93 9.62 -3.90
N LYS A 46 -22.37 8.86 -2.89
CA LYS A 46 -21.82 8.91 -1.54
C LYS A 46 -20.42 8.34 -1.43
N THR A 47 -20.07 7.38 -2.29
CA THR A 47 -18.75 6.75 -2.27
C THR A 47 -17.70 7.53 -3.04
N SER A 48 -18.11 8.35 -4.03
CA SER A 48 -17.18 9.23 -4.75
C SER A 48 -16.54 10.30 -3.85
N ILE A 49 -17.18 10.66 -2.75
CA ILE A 49 -16.64 11.61 -1.77
C ILE A 49 -15.47 11.02 -1.00
N TYR A 50 -15.46 9.71 -0.74
CA TYR A 50 -14.37 9.00 -0.07
C TYR A 50 -13.12 8.86 -0.97
N SER A 51 -13.29 8.89 -2.27
CA SER A 51 -12.18 8.78 -3.23
C SER A 51 -11.43 10.08 -3.42
N ARG A 52 -12.04 11.22 -3.15
CA ARG A 52 -11.45 12.55 -3.41
C ARG A 52 -10.17 12.85 -2.62
N GLY A 53 -9.95 12.20 -1.49
CA GLY A 53 -8.74 12.33 -0.70
C GLY A 53 -7.66 11.29 -1.02
N ARG A 54 -7.84 10.45 -2.04
CA ARG A 54 -6.90 9.36 -2.36
C ARG A 54 -6.46 9.44 -3.80
N LYS A 55 -5.18 9.19 -4.01
CA LYS A 55 -4.59 9.04 -5.35
C LYS A 55 -3.70 7.80 -5.37
N ALA A 56 -3.59 7.16 -6.52
CA ALA A 56 -2.58 6.13 -6.76
C ALA A 56 -1.81 6.47 -8.03
N LEU A 57 -0.51 6.27 -7.97
CA LEU A 57 0.38 6.35 -9.11
C LEU A 57 0.96 4.97 -9.37
N MET A 58 0.62 4.37 -10.52
CA MET A 58 1.15 3.08 -10.92
C MET A 58 2.58 3.24 -11.42
N LEU A 59 3.54 2.67 -10.67
CA LEU A 59 4.96 2.91 -10.91
C LEU A 59 5.52 2.03 -12.04
N ASP A 60 4.90 0.87 -12.29
CA ASP A 60 5.36 -0.06 -13.33
C ASP A 60 5.17 0.50 -14.77
N ASN A 61 4.35 1.54 -14.93
CA ASN A 61 4.11 2.20 -16.22
C ASN A 61 4.98 3.45 -16.44
N ILE A 62 5.86 3.77 -15.49
CA ILE A 62 6.69 4.97 -15.54
C ILE A 62 8.09 4.60 -15.99
N SER A 63 8.49 5.14 -17.12
CA SER A 63 9.86 4.99 -17.64
C SER A 63 10.81 5.94 -16.92
N ASN A 64 11.40 5.50 -15.82
CA ASN A 64 12.40 6.23 -15.06
C ASN A 64 13.45 5.25 -14.49
N LEU A 65 14.62 5.23 -15.12
CA LEU A 65 15.70 4.27 -14.80
C LEU A 65 16.10 4.30 -13.31
N LYS A 66 16.17 5.49 -12.71
CA LYS A 66 16.55 5.62 -11.29
C LYS A 66 15.48 5.02 -10.37
N LEU A 67 14.21 5.25 -10.69
CA LEU A 67 13.08 4.66 -9.95
C LEU A 67 13.09 3.14 -10.10
N GLU A 68 13.23 2.62 -11.33
CA GLU A 68 13.27 1.18 -11.61
C GLU A 68 14.38 0.49 -10.82
N GLN A 69 15.59 1.05 -10.79
CA GLN A 69 16.71 0.53 -9.99
C GLN A 69 16.38 0.56 -8.49
N THR A 70 15.83 1.67 -7.99
CA THR A 70 15.42 1.79 -6.58
C THR A 70 14.38 0.76 -6.20
N LEU A 71 13.36 0.55 -7.04
CA LEU A 71 12.30 -0.45 -6.82
C LEU A 71 12.87 -1.87 -6.84
N GLN A 72 13.78 -2.18 -7.77
CA GLN A 72 14.42 -3.48 -7.85
C GLN A 72 15.23 -3.79 -6.58
N GLU A 73 16.03 -2.85 -6.10
CA GLU A 73 16.78 -3.00 -4.85
C GLU A 73 15.84 -3.22 -3.64
N ILE A 74 14.73 -2.49 -3.56
CA ILE A 74 13.75 -2.65 -2.48
C ILE A 74 13.15 -4.05 -2.54
N LYS A 75 12.71 -4.52 -3.73
CA LYS A 75 12.16 -5.87 -3.93
C LYS A 75 13.16 -6.95 -3.49
N GLU A 76 14.43 -6.83 -3.87
CA GLU A 76 15.48 -7.78 -3.46
C GLU A 76 15.69 -7.78 -1.94
N ASN A 77 15.72 -6.60 -1.32
CA ASN A 77 15.88 -6.46 0.12
C ASN A 77 14.72 -7.09 0.90
N ILE A 78 13.47 -6.95 0.42
CA ILE A 78 12.29 -7.58 1.02
C ILE A 78 12.51 -9.10 1.15
N PHE A 79 12.86 -9.75 0.05
CA PHE A 79 13.03 -11.20 0.04
C PHE A 79 14.21 -11.66 0.89
N LYS A 80 15.35 -10.97 0.79
CA LYS A 80 16.56 -11.33 1.50
C LYS A 80 16.43 -11.13 3.01
N SER A 81 15.98 -9.96 3.46
CA SER A 81 15.95 -9.63 4.89
C SER A 81 14.88 -10.38 5.66
N ASN A 82 13.77 -10.73 5.03
CA ASN A 82 12.69 -11.47 5.67
C ASN A 82 12.77 -12.99 5.41
N ASN A 83 13.80 -13.45 4.70
CA ASN A 83 13.97 -14.85 4.34
C ASN A 83 12.73 -15.44 3.66
N PHE A 84 12.17 -14.70 2.69
CA PHE A 84 11.04 -15.17 1.89
C PHE A 84 11.51 -16.00 0.69
N ASN A 85 10.78 -17.05 0.36
CA ASN A 85 10.98 -17.78 -0.89
C ASN A 85 10.39 -16.98 -2.07
N LYS A 86 11.26 -16.30 -2.83
CA LYS A 86 10.87 -15.42 -3.93
C LYS A 86 10.02 -16.15 -5.00
N ASP A 87 10.28 -17.42 -5.26
CA ASP A 87 9.58 -18.20 -6.29
C ASP A 87 8.10 -18.45 -5.95
N LYS A 88 7.71 -18.20 -4.71
CA LYS A 88 6.32 -18.29 -4.23
C LYS A 88 5.53 -17.00 -4.44
N PHE A 89 6.17 -15.92 -4.88
CA PHE A 89 5.56 -14.61 -5.09
C PHE A 89 5.47 -14.31 -6.58
N LYS A 90 4.27 -14.25 -7.11
CA LYS A 90 3.98 -13.84 -8.48
C LYS A 90 3.71 -12.34 -8.50
N GLU A 91 4.57 -11.59 -9.14
CA GLU A 91 4.44 -10.13 -9.24
C GLU A 91 3.18 -9.75 -10.03
N ILE A 92 2.43 -8.79 -9.50
CA ILE A 92 1.29 -8.19 -10.19
C ILE A 92 1.83 -7.07 -11.08
N LYS A 93 1.84 -7.28 -12.41
CA LYS A 93 2.45 -6.34 -13.37
C LYS A 93 1.47 -5.31 -13.93
N ASN A 94 0.20 -5.63 -13.98
CA ASN A 94 -0.81 -4.76 -14.56
C ASN A 94 -2.00 -4.70 -13.63
N MET A 95 -2.62 -3.53 -13.55
CA MET A 95 -3.93 -3.40 -12.94
C MET A 95 -4.94 -4.04 -13.90
N GLU A 96 -5.55 -5.13 -13.48
CA GLU A 96 -6.71 -5.68 -14.19
C GLU A 96 -7.94 -4.93 -13.69
N PRO A 97 -8.63 -4.15 -14.55
CA PRO A 97 -9.71 -3.26 -14.13
C PRO A 97 -10.83 -3.96 -13.36
N ASP A 98 -11.09 -5.23 -13.69
CA ASP A 98 -12.17 -6.01 -13.11
C ASP A 98 -11.76 -6.82 -11.87
N SER A 99 -10.46 -6.96 -11.61
CA SER A 99 -9.95 -7.82 -10.54
C SER A 99 -9.48 -7.05 -9.31
N ALA A 100 -9.31 -5.73 -9.41
CA ALA A 100 -8.73 -4.87 -8.38
C ALA A 100 -7.40 -5.43 -7.80
N LEU A 101 -6.60 -6.08 -8.66
CA LEU A 101 -5.24 -6.47 -8.34
C LEU A 101 -4.32 -5.29 -8.59
N TYR A 102 -3.62 -4.87 -7.56
CA TYR A 102 -2.81 -3.66 -7.61
C TYR A 102 -1.33 -3.99 -7.77
N PRO A 103 -0.66 -3.51 -8.87
CA PRO A 103 0.78 -3.62 -9.06
C PRO A 103 1.56 -2.76 -8.08
N THR A 104 2.82 -2.48 -8.39
CA THR A 104 3.63 -1.52 -7.64
C THR A 104 3.11 -0.09 -7.84
N LEU A 105 2.79 0.59 -6.75
CA LEU A 105 2.21 1.94 -6.80
C LEU A 105 2.60 2.80 -5.59
N PHE A 106 2.49 4.12 -5.75
CA PHE A 106 2.29 5.00 -4.61
C PHE A 106 0.80 5.10 -4.28
N SER A 107 0.47 4.85 -3.01
CA SER A 107 -0.84 5.11 -2.43
C SER A 107 -0.78 6.36 -1.57
N CYS A 108 -1.43 7.42 -2.02
CA CYS A 108 -1.44 8.71 -1.34
C CYS A 108 -2.81 8.98 -0.73
N ILE A 109 -2.83 9.40 0.52
CA ILE A 109 -4.03 9.89 1.20
C ILE A 109 -3.75 11.34 1.57
N TYR A 110 -4.57 12.24 1.00
CA TYR A 110 -4.56 13.66 1.32
C TYR A 110 -5.53 13.96 2.44
N SER A 111 -5.42 15.18 2.99
CA SER A 111 -6.42 15.67 3.93
C SER A 111 -7.81 15.42 3.36
N THR A 112 -8.52 14.55 4.01
CA THR A 112 -9.96 14.45 3.86
C THR A 112 -10.54 15.58 4.68
N SER A 113 -10.38 16.83 4.20
CA SER A 113 -11.03 17.95 4.85
C SER A 113 -12.50 17.58 5.03
N LEU A 114 -12.93 17.62 6.27
CA LEU A 114 -14.30 17.45 6.69
C LEU A 114 -15.17 18.47 5.95
N GLN A 115 -15.51 18.24 4.72
CA GLN A 115 -16.73 18.81 4.18
C GLN A 115 -17.85 18.17 5.00
N GLU A 116 -18.64 19.01 5.63
CA GLU A 116 -19.66 18.67 6.59
C GLU A 116 -20.35 17.34 6.28
N GLY A 117 -20.25 16.39 7.17
CA GLY A 117 -20.90 15.08 7.10
C GLY A 117 -20.07 13.90 6.61
N VAL A 118 -18.81 14.04 6.21
CA VAL A 118 -18.00 12.97 5.60
C VAL A 118 -16.70 12.70 6.37
N GLY A 119 -16.72 12.85 7.66
CA GLY A 119 -15.58 12.55 8.54
C GLY A 119 -15.36 11.07 8.81
N ARG A 120 -15.25 10.25 7.76
CA ARG A 120 -14.93 8.84 7.95
C ARG A 120 -13.68 8.52 7.15
N GLY A 121 -12.70 7.95 7.85
CA GLY A 121 -11.49 7.41 7.25
C GLY A 121 -11.77 6.48 6.07
N VAL A 122 -10.72 5.98 5.49
CA VAL A 122 -10.80 4.96 4.47
C VAL A 122 -11.68 3.81 4.97
N HIS A 123 -12.75 3.48 4.25
CA HIS A 123 -13.62 2.38 4.65
C HIS A 123 -12.84 1.07 4.72
N THR A 124 -13.18 0.27 5.70
CA THR A 124 -12.57 -1.05 5.89
C THR A 124 -12.99 -2.00 4.77
N HIS A 125 -12.04 -2.63 4.12
CA HIS A 125 -12.28 -3.58 3.05
C HIS A 125 -11.23 -4.69 3.04
N ASN A 126 -11.46 -5.73 2.24
CA ASN A 126 -10.46 -6.69 1.81
C ASN A 126 -10.25 -6.52 0.31
N ASP A 127 -9.03 -6.70 -0.16
CA ASP A 127 -8.78 -6.77 -1.60
C ASP A 127 -9.30 -8.12 -2.15
N PRO A 128 -9.65 -8.19 -3.44
CA PRO A 128 -10.04 -9.46 -4.05
C PRO A 128 -8.87 -10.44 -4.09
N ARG A 129 -9.19 -11.72 -4.19
CA ARG A 129 -8.21 -12.78 -4.44
C ARG A 129 -7.88 -12.85 -5.93
N GLY A 130 -6.69 -13.36 -6.23
CA GLY A 130 -6.30 -13.72 -7.59
C GLY A 130 -7.06 -14.93 -8.13
N GLN A 131 -6.73 -15.33 -9.35
CA GLN A 131 -7.22 -16.57 -9.92
C GLN A 131 -6.71 -17.76 -9.09
N ASN A 132 -7.44 -18.88 -9.13
CA ASN A 132 -7.09 -20.08 -8.36
C ASN A 132 -6.94 -19.85 -6.84
N ASN A 133 -7.72 -18.91 -6.28
CA ASN A 133 -7.70 -18.60 -4.85
C ASN A 133 -6.37 -18.03 -4.32
N GLU A 134 -5.55 -17.46 -5.20
CA GLU A 134 -4.32 -16.77 -4.81
C GLU A 134 -4.61 -15.57 -3.89
N ILE A 135 -3.78 -15.39 -2.88
CA ILE A 135 -3.89 -14.28 -1.92
C ILE A 135 -3.07 -13.09 -2.42
N GLN A 136 -3.68 -11.92 -2.46
CA GLN A 136 -2.96 -10.69 -2.68
C GLN A 136 -2.21 -10.29 -1.41
N VAL A 137 -0.88 -10.29 -1.50
CA VAL A 137 0.03 -9.84 -0.44
C VAL A 137 0.66 -8.53 -0.88
N ARG A 138 0.70 -7.56 0.01
CA ARG A 138 1.29 -6.25 -0.26
C ARG A 138 2.41 -5.95 0.72
N PHE A 139 3.52 -5.44 0.19
CA PHE A 139 4.58 -4.85 1.00
C PHE A 139 4.45 -3.34 0.93
N ASN A 140 4.11 -2.72 2.05
CA ASN A 140 3.85 -1.29 2.15
C ASN A 140 4.95 -0.61 2.94
N PHE A 141 5.63 0.38 2.35
CA PHE A 141 6.65 1.19 3.01
C PHE A 141 6.15 2.63 3.18
N LEU A 142 6.31 3.19 4.37
CA LEU A 142 5.96 4.59 4.61
C LEU A 142 7.05 5.50 4.03
N VAL A 143 6.71 6.19 2.94
CA VAL A 143 7.59 7.13 2.26
C VAL A 143 7.47 8.52 2.85
N GLN A 144 6.23 8.97 3.14
CA GLN A 144 5.96 10.25 3.76
C GLN A 144 4.82 10.11 4.76
N LYS A 145 5.06 10.59 5.96
CA LYS A 145 4.04 10.64 7.01
C LYS A 145 3.20 11.91 6.85
N SER A 146 1.88 11.79 7.06
CA SER A 146 0.99 12.95 7.24
C SER A 146 1.31 13.68 8.54
N ALA A 147 0.91 14.94 8.62
CA ALA A 147 1.06 15.72 9.85
C ALA A 147 0.26 15.09 11.00
N GLU A 148 -0.94 14.58 10.71
CA GLU A 148 -1.82 13.91 11.66
C GLU A 148 -2.65 12.85 10.95
N GLY A 149 -2.84 11.69 11.59
CA GLY A 149 -3.60 10.57 11.04
C GLY A 149 -2.89 9.83 9.91
N GLY A 150 -3.64 9.09 9.12
CA GLY A 150 -3.14 8.31 7.99
C GLY A 150 -2.51 6.96 8.37
N GLU A 151 -2.46 6.61 9.64
CA GLU A 151 -1.94 5.32 10.10
C GLU A 151 -2.76 4.17 9.50
N PRO A 152 -2.12 3.10 9.03
CA PRO A 152 -2.81 1.89 8.61
C PRO A 152 -3.58 1.27 9.78
N VAL A 153 -4.77 0.76 9.48
CA VAL A 153 -5.57 -0.04 10.41
C VAL A 153 -5.79 -1.40 9.79
N VAL A 154 -5.35 -2.46 10.47
CA VAL A 154 -5.46 -3.84 9.99
C VAL A 154 -6.16 -4.68 11.07
N ASN A 155 -7.25 -5.35 10.69
CA ASN A 155 -8.09 -6.11 11.62
C ASN A 155 -8.44 -5.32 12.89
N SER A 156 -8.84 -4.04 12.70
CA SER A 156 -9.18 -3.09 13.76
C SER A 156 -8.02 -2.66 14.67
N ARG A 157 -6.77 -2.96 14.30
CA ARG A 157 -5.56 -2.54 15.02
C ARG A 157 -4.86 -1.44 14.27
N LEU A 158 -4.46 -0.40 14.99
CA LEU A 158 -3.65 0.69 14.47
C LEU A 158 -2.19 0.22 14.34
N ILE A 159 -1.60 0.44 13.16
CA ILE A 159 -0.20 0.11 12.90
C ILE A 159 0.61 1.40 12.89
N ASN A 160 1.46 1.56 13.87
CA ASN A 160 2.33 2.73 13.97
C ASN A 160 3.58 2.52 13.10
N LEU A 161 3.59 3.16 11.94
CA LEU A 161 4.75 3.22 11.06
C LEU A 161 5.49 4.55 11.26
N THR A 162 6.81 4.49 11.24
CA THR A 162 7.66 5.66 11.00
C THR A 162 8.13 5.65 9.54
N GLU A 163 8.55 6.80 9.03
CA GLU A 163 9.09 6.86 7.66
C GLU A 163 10.22 5.85 7.50
N LYS A 164 10.23 5.18 6.37
CA LYS A 164 11.08 4.04 5.97
C LYS A 164 10.64 2.68 6.50
N ASP A 165 9.78 2.59 7.51
CA ASP A 165 9.27 1.29 7.96
C ASP A 165 8.47 0.61 6.87
N GLY A 166 8.63 -0.71 6.80
CA GLY A 166 7.86 -1.59 5.94
C GLY A 166 6.91 -2.49 6.73
N MET A 167 5.76 -2.78 6.14
CA MET A 167 4.81 -3.75 6.66
C MET A 167 4.34 -4.72 5.59
N ILE A 168 4.02 -5.94 5.99
CA ILE A 168 3.32 -6.91 5.17
C ILE A 168 1.82 -6.81 5.43
N LEU A 169 1.02 -6.91 4.37
CA LEU A 169 -0.44 -6.94 4.42
C LEU A 169 -0.96 -8.09 3.57
N PHE A 170 -1.69 -9.02 4.16
CA PHE A 170 -2.43 -10.06 3.46
C PHE A 170 -3.77 -9.47 3.01
N ALA A 171 -3.72 -8.68 1.95
CA ALA A 171 -4.77 -7.74 1.58
C ALA A 171 -6.10 -8.41 1.24
N SER A 172 -6.08 -9.65 0.71
CA SER A 172 -7.29 -10.43 0.43
C SER A 172 -7.90 -11.09 1.67
N GLU A 173 -7.14 -11.23 2.75
CA GLU A 173 -7.56 -11.95 3.96
C GLU A 173 -7.91 -11.01 5.11
N TRP A 174 -7.15 -9.93 5.24
CA TRP A 174 -7.26 -9.04 6.37
C TRP A 174 -8.00 -7.77 6.03
N LYS A 175 -9.01 -7.47 6.82
CA LYS A 175 -9.71 -6.19 6.74
C LYS A 175 -8.74 -5.06 7.03
N HIS A 176 -8.65 -4.12 6.10
CA HIS A 176 -7.73 -3.01 6.24
C HIS A 176 -8.35 -1.67 5.84
N SER A 177 -7.80 -0.63 6.41
CA SER A 177 -8.20 0.76 6.19
C SER A 177 -7.05 1.69 6.56
N ALA A 178 -7.30 2.97 6.64
CA ALA A 178 -6.38 3.95 7.24
C ALA A 178 -7.16 4.97 8.06
N MET A 179 -6.49 5.55 9.06
CA MET A 179 -7.03 6.71 9.76
C MET A 179 -7.18 7.89 8.80
N PRO A 180 -8.16 8.78 9.02
CA PRO A 180 -8.26 10.01 8.26
C PRO A 180 -6.96 10.82 8.36
N VAL A 181 -6.57 11.46 7.27
CA VAL A 181 -5.43 12.37 7.23
C VAL A 181 -5.92 13.79 7.49
N GLN A 182 -5.23 14.51 8.36
CA GLN A 182 -5.48 15.93 8.65
C GLN A 182 -4.25 16.77 8.28
N GLY A 183 -4.49 18.04 7.97
CA GLY A 183 -3.44 18.97 7.58
C GLY A 183 -3.09 18.90 6.08
N ASN A 184 -1.99 19.55 5.69
CA ASN A 184 -1.63 19.78 4.28
C ASN A 184 -0.62 18.77 3.73
N THR A 185 -0.17 17.82 4.55
CA THR A 185 0.82 16.82 4.15
C THR A 185 0.14 15.48 3.92
N ALA A 186 0.23 14.96 2.69
CA ALA A 186 -0.31 13.66 2.37
C ALA A 186 0.49 12.53 3.05
N ARG A 187 -0.20 11.45 3.43
CA ARG A 187 0.47 10.19 3.70
C ARG A 187 0.77 9.49 2.38
N VAL A 188 2.02 9.09 2.16
CA VAL A 188 2.47 8.37 0.96
C VAL A 188 3.03 7.02 1.34
N LEU A 189 2.45 5.95 0.81
CA LEU A 189 2.99 4.59 0.88
C LEU A 189 3.48 4.14 -0.49
N LEU A 190 4.70 3.58 -0.53
CA LEU A 190 5.08 2.67 -1.61
C LEU A 190 4.43 1.31 -1.31
N SER A 191 3.64 0.81 -2.23
CA SER A 191 2.92 -0.45 -2.10
C SER A 191 3.29 -1.37 -3.25
N ILE A 192 3.87 -2.54 -2.94
CA ILE A 192 4.33 -3.54 -3.92
C ILE A 192 3.43 -4.76 -3.79
N GLY A 193 2.71 -5.10 -4.86
CA GLY A 193 1.71 -6.17 -4.86
C GLY A 193 2.23 -7.48 -5.44
N TYR A 194 1.91 -8.58 -4.77
CA TYR A 194 2.17 -9.94 -5.22
C TYR A 194 0.95 -10.82 -5.04
N LEU A 195 0.83 -11.83 -5.89
CA LEU A 195 -0.05 -12.96 -5.68
C LEU A 195 0.75 -14.12 -5.09
N VAL A 196 0.20 -14.76 -4.11
CA VAL A 196 0.81 -15.87 -3.38
C VAL A 196 -0.22 -17.01 -3.26
N ASP A 197 0.25 -18.24 -3.44
CA ASP A 197 -0.58 -19.42 -3.18
C ASP A 197 -1.16 -19.39 -1.76
N TYR A 198 -2.41 -19.85 -1.62
CA TYR A 198 -3.14 -19.79 -0.37
C TYR A 198 -2.40 -20.47 0.80
N ASP A 199 -1.88 -21.69 0.56
CA ASP A 199 -1.24 -22.46 1.63
C ASP A 199 0.07 -21.78 2.09
N TYR A 200 0.86 -21.26 1.16
CA TYR A 200 2.06 -20.51 1.49
C TYR A 200 1.73 -19.17 2.17
N ALA A 201 0.67 -18.49 1.76
CA ALA A 201 0.21 -17.28 2.43
C ALA A 201 -0.15 -17.56 3.90
N LYS A 202 -0.81 -18.70 4.18
CA LYS A 202 -1.14 -19.13 5.56
C LYS A 202 0.10 -19.51 6.38
N GLU A 203 1.11 -20.08 5.75
CA GLU A 203 2.41 -20.31 6.40
C GLU A 203 3.09 -18.99 6.78
N LEU A 204 3.12 -18.03 5.85
CA LEU A 204 3.66 -16.70 6.12
C LEU A 204 2.87 -15.98 7.21
N GLU A 205 1.54 -16.00 7.15
CA GLU A 205 0.67 -15.38 8.15
C GLU A 205 1.03 -15.86 9.56
N LYS A 206 1.20 -17.17 9.76
CA LYS A 206 1.62 -17.74 11.04
C LYS A 206 2.96 -17.16 11.53
N ARG A 207 3.93 -16.96 10.64
CA ARG A 207 5.26 -16.40 11.01
C ARG A 207 5.16 -14.98 11.55
N PHE A 208 4.16 -14.20 11.10
CA PHE A 208 3.95 -12.82 11.53
C PHE A 208 3.00 -12.71 12.74
N VAL A 209 2.11 -13.68 12.95
CA VAL A 209 1.17 -13.69 14.08
C VAL A 209 1.80 -14.34 15.32
N SER A 210 2.68 -15.32 15.16
CA SER A 210 3.30 -16.08 16.27
C SER A 210 4.53 -15.42 16.89
N ARG A 211 4.92 -14.22 16.47
CA ARG A 211 6.01 -13.47 17.11
C ARG A 211 5.64 -12.86 18.47
N ASP A 212 4.47 -13.22 18.99
CA ASP A 212 3.89 -12.68 20.22
C ASP A 212 3.85 -13.65 21.42
N ASP A 213 4.40 -14.85 21.28
CA ASP A 213 4.57 -15.81 22.38
C ASP A 213 6.08 -15.79 22.90
#